data_a97be0e2059fe6a706096ce4e846c135
#
_entry.id   a97be0e2059fe6a706096ce4e846c135
#
_cell.length_a   1.000
_cell.length_b   1.000
_cell.length_c   1.000
_cell.angle_alpha   90.00
_cell.angle_beta   90.00
_cell.angle_gamma   90.00
#
_symmetry.space_group_name_H-M   'P 1'
#
loop_
_entity.id
_entity.type
_entity.pdbx_description
1 polymer ?
#
loop_
_entity_poly.entity_id
_entity_poly.type
_entity_poly.pdbx_seq_one_letter_code
_entity_poly.pdbx_strand_id
1 'polypeptide(L)'
;MALTLFVNINDLTDKQYEREMNFLCPQKRERVSRMRFEDDKKRSLAANLAARRASADFLGIDEDEIRITCDGSGKPLCDGCYISLSHSGDYAVCAVSSFPIGVDIEKKRDVNPKLINKICVNDAEREYATDTQSLLTLWSVKEACFKALSPKVSTVSDISLEITERGFECSGISFIETGIVHKDYVFSLASV
;
A
#
# COMPACT_ATOMS: atom_id res chain seq x y z
N MET A 1 8.85 14.97 3.74
CA MET A 1 9.59 13.96 2.95
C MET A 1 8.98 12.61 3.29
N ALA A 2 8.71 11.76 2.30
CA ALA A 2 8.19 10.41 2.54
C ALA A 2 9.35 9.41 2.46
N LEU A 3 9.31 8.36 3.28
CA LEU A 3 10.21 7.22 3.22
C LEU A 3 9.41 6.00 2.76
N THR A 4 9.93 5.23 1.81
CA THR A 4 9.35 3.96 1.38
C THR A 4 10.31 2.81 1.58
N LEU A 5 9.81 1.70 2.10
CA LEU A 5 10.60 0.48 2.32
C LEU A 5 9.87 -0.73 1.72
N PHE A 6 10.60 -1.49 0.89
CA PHE A 6 10.12 -2.74 0.31
C PHE A 6 10.75 -3.93 1.04
N VAL A 7 9.97 -4.98 1.24
CA VAL A 7 10.42 -6.26 1.78
C VAL A 7 9.96 -7.38 0.85
N ASN A 8 10.91 -8.19 0.37
CA ASN A 8 10.59 -9.41 -0.37
C ASN A 8 10.20 -10.51 0.64
N ILE A 9 9.06 -11.15 0.43
CA ILE A 9 8.57 -12.21 1.32
C ILE A 9 9.48 -13.45 1.34
N ASN A 10 10.25 -13.66 0.26
CA ASN A 10 11.18 -14.78 0.15
C ASN A 10 12.48 -14.57 0.94
N ASP A 11 12.76 -13.33 1.36
CA ASP A 11 13.91 -12.98 2.18
C ASP A 11 13.61 -13.06 3.69
N LEU A 12 12.33 -13.34 4.06
CA LEU A 12 11.97 -13.53 5.46
C LEU A 12 12.58 -14.83 6.01
N THR A 13 13.49 -14.69 6.95
CA THR A 13 14.02 -15.84 7.71
C THR A 13 12.98 -16.34 8.71
N ASP A 14 13.07 -17.60 9.14
CA ASP A 14 12.19 -18.18 10.16
C ASP A 14 12.20 -17.34 11.45
N LYS A 15 13.38 -16.85 11.85
CA LYS A 15 13.53 -15.98 13.02
C LYS A 15 12.77 -14.66 12.86
N GLN A 16 12.79 -14.05 11.68
CA GLN A 16 12.01 -12.85 11.40
C GLN A 16 10.51 -13.15 11.36
N TYR A 17 10.12 -14.27 10.78
CA TYR A 17 8.73 -14.72 10.76
C TYR A 17 8.17 -14.84 12.19
N GLU A 18 8.82 -15.59 13.07
CA GLU A 18 8.42 -15.76 14.46
C GLU A 18 8.40 -14.41 15.22
N ARG A 19 9.44 -13.60 15.02
CA ARG A 19 9.53 -12.26 15.63
C ARG A 19 8.34 -11.39 15.21
N GLU A 20 8.06 -11.29 13.91
CA GLU A 20 6.97 -10.44 13.41
C GLU A 20 5.59 -10.95 13.86
N MET A 21 5.38 -12.26 13.96
CA MET A 21 4.17 -12.82 14.58
C MET A 21 3.94 -12.29 16.00
N ASN A 22 5.01 -12.12 16.78
CA ASN A 22 4.91 -11.59 18.14
C ASN A 22 4.66 -10.07 18.19
N PHE A 23 5.11 -9.33 17.18
CA PHE A 23 4.89 -7.87 17.06
C PHE A 23 3.53 -7.49 16.47
N LEU A 24 2.79 -8.44 15.88
CA LEU A 24 1.43 -8.15 15.39
C LEU A 24 0.49 -7.77 16.54
N CYS A 25 -0.35 -6.74 16.33
CA CYS A 25 -1.45 -6.47 17.23
C CYS A 25 -2.42 -7.67 17.31
N PRO A 26 -3.16 -7.87 18.41
CA PRO A 26 -3.97 -9.08 18.64
C PRO A 26 -4.91 -9.41 17.48
N GLN A 27 -5.63 -8.43 16.95
CA GLN A 27 -6.58 -8.61 15.86
C GLN A 27 -5.89 -9.08 14.57
N LYS A 28 -4.73 -8.48 14.24
CA LYS A 28 -3.97 -8.86 13.04
C LYS A 28 -3.33 -10.24 13.21
N ARG A 29 -2.83 -10.56 14.40
CA ARG A 29 -2.27 -11.88 14.73
C ARG A 29 -3.31 -12.97 14.55
N GLU A 30 -4.52 -12.79 15.09
CA GLU A 30 -5.62 -13.72 14.93
C GLU A 30 -5.99 -13.91 13.44
N ARG A 31 -6.07 -12.82 12.67
CA ARG A 31 -6.35 -12.89 11.23
C ARG A 31 -5.28 -13.66 10.48
N VAL A 32 -4.00 -13.37 10.74
CA VAL A 32 -2.87 -14.04 10.08
C VAL A 32 -2.82 -15.52 10.43
N SER A 33 -3.05 -15.91 11.68
CA SER A 33 -3.05 -17.32 12.10
C SER A 33 -4.13 -18.16 11.39
N ARG A 34 -5.24 -17.53 10.98
CA ARG A 34 -6.34 -18.19 10.24
C ARG A 34 -6.14 -18.23 8.72
N MET A 35 -5.11 -17.58 8.18
CA MET A 35 -4.84 -17.62 6.74
C MET A 35 -4.44 -19.03 6.29
N ARG A 36 -5.03 -19.45 5.18
CA ARG A 36 -4.82 -20.79 4.62
C ARG A 36 -3.45 -20.95 3.95
N PHE A 37 -3.04 -19.91 3.22
CA PHE A 37 -1.82 -19.97 2.41
C PHE A 37 -0.65 -19.31 3.13
N GLU A 38 0.49 -19.97 3.11
CA GLU A 38 1.70 -19.51 3.80
C GLU A 38 2.21 -18.18 3.22
N ASP A 39 2.10 -18.00 1.90
CA ASP A 39 2.50 -16.75 1.25
C ASP A 39 1.64 -15.54 1.68
N ASP A 40 0.35 -15.75 2.01
CA ASP A 40 -0.50 -14.67 2.55
C ASP A 40 -0.04 -14.27 3.96
N LYS A 41 0.36 -15.24 4.78
CA LYS A 41 0.96 -14.98 6.09
C LYS A 41 2.27 -14.21 5.93
N LYS A 42 3.16 -14.69 5.06
CA LYS A 42 4.44 -14.03 4.77
C LYS A 42 4.25 -12.60 4.29
N ARG A 43 3.30 -12.34 3.38
CA ARG A 43 2.96 -10.97 2.94
C ARG A 43 2.54 -10.07 4.09
N SER A 44 1.68 -10.58 4.98
CA SER A 44 1.23 -9.82 6.16
C SER A 44 2.37 -9.51 7.13
N LEU A 45 3.29 -10.46 7.33
CA LEU A 45 4.46 -10.28 8.20
C LEU A 45 5.51 -9.37 7.57
N ALA A 46 5.78 -9.51 6.27
CA ALA A 46 6.65 -8.63 5.52
C ALA A 46 6.16 -7.17 5.56
N ALA A 47 4.85 -6.96 5.43
CA ALA A 47 4.26 -5.63 5.57
C ALA A 47 4.42 -5.06 6.99
N ASN A 48 4.31 -5.90 8.03
CA ASN A 48 4.56 -5.47 9.41
C ASN A 48 6.02 -5.13 9.66
N LEU A 49 6.94 -5.95 9.14
CA LEU A 49 8.38 -5.70 9.20
C LEU A 49 8.75 -4.39 8.47
N ALA A 50 8.21 -4.19 7.26
CA ALA A 50 8.40 -2.96 6.50
C ALA A 50 7.91 -1.73 7.28
N ALA A 51 6.73 -1.84 7.92
CA ALA A 51 6.18 -0.76 8.73
C ALA A 51 7.06 -0.42 9.94
N ARG A 52 7.51 -1.43 10.68
CA ARG A 52 8.35 -1.21 11.86
C ARG A 52 9.69 -0.60 11.49
N ARG A 53 10.37 -1.13 10.49
CA ARG A 53 11.66 -0.60 10.03
C ARG A 53 11.55 0.82 9.49
N ALA A 54 10.62 1.05 8.56
CA ALA A 54 10.43 2.37 7.98
C ALA A 54 10.04 3.42 9.04
N SER A 55 9.20 3.05 10.02
CA SER A 55 8.82 3.96 11.11
C SER A 55 10.00 4.22 12.05
N ALA A 56 10.81 3.21 12.37
CA ALA A 56 12.01 3.36 13.19
C ALA A 56 13.02 4.31 12.55
N ASP A 57 13.30 4.09 11.26
CA ASP A 57 14.20 4.96 10.49
C ASP A 57 13.68 6.40 10.39
N PHE A 58 12.36 6.56 10.18
CA PHE A 58 11.73 7.88 10.08
C PHE A 58 11.72 8.65 11.41
N LEU A 59 11.48 7.95 12.53
CA LEU A 59 11.39 8.55 13.87
C LEU A 59 12.76 8.63 14.57
N GLY A 60 13.78 7.91 14.06
CA GLY A 60 15.11 7.86 14.68
C GLY A 60 15.14 7.09 16.00
N ILE A 61 14.31 6.05 16.17
CA ILE A 61 14.23 5.20 17.36
C ILE A 61 14.48 3.74 17.01
N ASP A 62 14.63 2.89 18.05
CA ASP A 62 14.85 1.45 17.83
C ASP A 62 13.62 0.77 17.24
N GLU A 63 13.85 -0.17 16.30
CA GLU A 63 12.78 -0.98 15.69
C GLU A 63 11.95 -1.73 16.74
N ASP A 64 12.55 -2.12 17.86
CA ASP A 64 11.84 -2.84 18.92
C ASP A 64 10.92 -1.95 19.77
N GLU A 65 11.03 -0.64 19.66
CA GLU A 65 10.13 0.31 20.27
C GLU A 65 8.88 0.56 19.41
N ILE A 66 8.95 0.29 18.11
CA ILE A 66 7.82 0.52 17.20
C ILE A 66 6.69 -0.47 17.46
N ARG A 67 5.48 0.06 17.58
CA ARG A 67 4.24 -0.72 17.68
C ARG A 67 3.28 -0.30 16.58
N ILE A 68 2.93 -1.26 15.74
CA ILE A 68 1.91 -1.06 14.69
C ILE A 68 0.59 -1.58 15.23
N THR A 69 -0.38 -0.68 15.36
CA THR A 69 -1.76 -1.00 15.73
C THR A 69 -2.68 -0.90 14.52
N CYS A 70 -3.95 -1.15 14.70
CA CYS A 70 -4.96 -0.98 13.64
C CYS A 70 -6.16 -0.25 14.23
N ASP A 71 -6.75 0.64 13.44
CA ASP A 71 -8.05 1.23 13.78
C ASP A 71 -9.20 0.25 13.56
N GLY A 72 -10.44 0.68 13.82
CA GLY A 72 -11.64 -0.14 13.65
C GLY A 72 -11.91 -0.59 12.22
N SER A 73 -11.32 0.06 11.21
CA SER A 73 -11.40 -0.32 9.79
C SER A 73 -10.28 -1.28 9.37
N GLY A 74 -9.28 -1.49 10.24
CA GLY A 74 -8.08 -2.28 9.94
C GLY A 74 -6.95 -1.47 9.32
N LYS A 75 -7.06 -0.14 9.24
CA LYS A 75 -5.98 0.73 8.78
C LYS A 75 -4.84 0.70 9.81
N PRO A 76 -3.58 0.50 9.37
CA PRO A 76 -2.44 0.47 10.26
C PRO A 76 -2.15 1.88 10.80
N LEU A 77 -1.77 1.92 12.07
CA LEU A 77 -1.42 3.13 12.81
C LEU A 77 -0.06 2.96 13.48
N CYS A 78 0.71 4.03 13.52
CA CYS A 78 1.96 4.15 14.25
C CYS A 78 2.00 5.50 14.94
N ASP A 79 2.38 5.52 16.22
CA ASP A 79 2.51 6.76 16.96
C ASP A 79 3.67 7.60 16.39
N GLY A 80 3.44 8.90 16.22
CA GLY A 80 4.44 9.86 15.75
C GLY A 80 4.59 9.99 14.22
N CYS A 81 3.94 9.12 13.42
CA CYS A 81 3.98 9.21 11.96
C CYS A 81 2.73 8.62 11.30
N TYR A 82 2.48 9.03 10.05
CA TYR A 82 1.50 8.38 9.18
C TYR A 82 2.17 7.25 8.43
N ILE A 83 1.49 6.11 8.36
CA ILE A 83 1.95 4.94 7.62
C ILE A 83 0.89 4.42 6.66
N SER A 84 1.33 3.87 5.55
CA SER A 84 0.47 3.14 4.61
C SER A 84 1.18 1.88 4.15
N LEU A 85 0.41 0.80 4.02
CA LEU A 85 0.92 -0.53 3.66
C LEU A 85 0.22 -1.05 2.41
N SER A 86 0.99 -1.76 1.57
CA SER A 86 0.45 -2.60 0.52
C SER A 86 1.34 -3.83 0.31
N HIS A 87 0.79 -4.85 -0.32
CA HIS A 87 1.54 -6.04 -0.72
C HIS A 87 0.90 -6.71 -1.94
N SER A 88 1.73 -7.21 -2.82
CA SER A 88 1.30 -7.99 -3.99
C SER A 88 2.42 -8.92 -4.43
N GLY A 89 2.08 -10.16 -4.83
CA GLY A 89 3.08 -11.15 -5.23
C GLY A 89 4.13 -11.39 -4.15
N ASP A 90 5.38 -11.11 -4.48
CA ASP A 90 6.53 -11.37 -3.62
C ASP A 90 6.96 -10.17 -2.76
N TYR A 91 6.27 -9.02 -2.88
CA TYR A 91 6.66 -7.80 -2.18
C TYR A 91 5.57 -7.26 -1.27
N ALA A 92 6.02 -6.74 -0.13
CA ALA A 92 5.29 -5.82 0.72
C ALA A 92 6.01 -4.47 0.74
N VAL A 93 5.25 -3.38 0.88
CA VAL A 93 5.77 -2.01 0.94
C VAL A 93 5.12 -1.25 2.08
N CYS A 94 5.91 -0.43 2.75
CA CYS A 94 5.44 0.60 3.67
C CYS A 94 5.88 1.98 3.17
N ALA A 95 4.98 2.94 3.23
CA ALA A 95 5.30 4.36 3.14
C ALA A 95 5.06 5.03 4.49
N VAL A 96 5.98 5.92 4.88
CA VAL A 96 5.94 6.69 6.13
C VAL A 96 6.12 8.17 5.84
N SER A 97 5.37 9.02 6.53
CA SER A 97 5.42 10.48 6.37
C SER A 97 4.93 11.20 7.64
N SER A 98 5.23 12.50 7.73
CA SER A 98 4.62 13.41 8.71
C SER A 98 3.21 13.88 8.31
N PHE A 99 2.73 13.53 7.12
CA PHE A 99 1.40 13.86 6.61
C PHE A 99 0.66 12.60 6.15
N PRO A 100 -0.69 12.64 6.02
CA PRO A 100 -1.44 11.50 5.50
C PRO A 100 -0.87 11.01 4.17
N ILE A 101 -0.63 9.71 4.10
CA ILE A 101 0.05 9.06 2.98
C ILE A 101 -0.66 7.76 2.60
N GLY A 102 -0.63 7.42 1.32
CA GLY A 102 -1.11 6.16 0.79
C GLY A 102 -0.09 5.54 -0.16
N VAL A 103 0.10 4.24 -0.07
CA VAL A 103 0.96 3.47 -0.96
C VAL A 103 0.22 2.26 -1.50
N ASP A 104 0.48 1.94 -2.74
CA ASP A 104 0.03 0.70 -3.34
C ASP A 104 1.11 0.04 -4.20
N ILE A 105 1.06 -1.29 -4.28
CA ILE A 105 1.92 -2.10 -5.13
C ILE A 105 1.08 -3.23 -5.74
N GLU A 106 1.22 -3.42 -7.06
CA GLU A 106 0.52 -4.47 -7.80
C GLU A 106 1.46 -5.26 -8.71
N LYS A 107 1.52 -6.58 -8.52
CA LYS A 107 2.24 -7.46 -9.45
C LYS A 107 1.51 -7.46 -10.80
N LYS A 108 2.25 -7.27 -11.88
CA LYS A 108 1.68 -7.38 -13.23
C LYS A 108 1.08 -8.76 -13.43
N ARG A 109 -0.16 -8.79 -13.86
CA ARG A 109 -0.95 -9.98 -14.13
C ARG A 109 -2.07 -9.64 -15.10
N ASP A 110 -2.60 -10.63 -15.78
CA ASP A 110 -3.82 -10.44 -16.54
C ASP A 110 -4.95 -10.05 -15.59
N VAL A 111 -5.68 -9.01 -15.94
CA VAL A 111 -6.83 -8.54 -15.21
C VAL A 111 -8.11 -8.73 -16.03
N ASN A 112 -9.21 -9.00 -15.35
CA ASN A 112 -10.49 -9.10 -16.01
C ASN A 112 -10.87 -7.71 -16.60
N PRO A 113 -11.12 -7.59 -17.91
CA PRO A 113 -11.50 -6.31 -18.53
C PRO A 113 -12.72 -5.63 -17.89
N LYS A 114 -13.61 -6.41 -17.27
CA LYS A 114 -14.76 -5.86 -16.53
C LYS A 114 -14.35 -4.99 -15.34
N LEU A 115 -13.09 -5.07 -14.90
CA LEU A 115 -12.57 -4.23 -13.82
C LEU A 115 -12.63 -2.74 -14.20
N ILE A 116 -12.46 -2.42 -15.48
CA ILE A 116 -12.55 -1.03 -15.99
C ILE A 116 -13.87 -0.35 -15.57
N ASN A 117 -14.98 -1.08 -15.62
CA ASN A 117 -16.30 -0.56 -15.25
C ASN A 117 -16.46 -0.30 -13.75
N LYS A 118 -15.61 -0.90 -12.92
CA LYS A 118 -15.60 -0.70 -11.47
C LYS A 118 -14.64 0.40 -11.03
N ILE A 119 -13.57 0.60 -11.81
CA ILE A 119 -12.48 1.50 -11.45
C ILE A 119 -12.67 2.86 -12.08
N CYS A 120 -12.99 2.92 -13.39
CA CYS A 120 -13.10 4.17 -14.13
C CYS A 120 -14.41 4.87 -13.84
N VAL A 121 -14.32 6.06 -13.26
CA VAL A 121 -15.48 6.89 -12.89
C VAL A 121 -15.71 8.05 -13.85
N ASN A 122 -14.75 8.36 -14.74
CA ASN A 122 -14.85 9.39 -15.76
C ASN A 122 -14.27 8.92 -17.12
N ASP A 123 -14.44 9.72 -18.16
CA ASP A 123 -14.03 9.36 -19.52
C ASP A 123 -12.50 9.38 -19.67
N ALA A 124 -11.80 10.32 -19.05
CA ALA A 124 -10.33 10.39 -19.11
C ALA A 124 -9.67 9.12 -18.53
N GLU A 125 -10.22 8.58 -17.44
CA GLU A 125 -9.77 7.33 -16.88
C GLU A 125 -10.01 6.13 -17.82
N ARG A 126 -11.15 6.14 -18.54
CA ARG A 126 -11.47 5.09 -19.53
C ARG A 126 -10.56 5.16 -20.75
N GLU A 127 -10.26 6.36 -21.21
CA GLU A 127 -9.35 6.61 -22.33
C GLU A 127 -7.90 6.22 -21.97
N TYR A 128 -7.49 6.41 -20.72
CA TYR A 128 -6.17 6.00 -20.24
C TYR A 128 -6.04 4.47 -20.12
N ALA A 129 -7.06 3.79 -19.59
CA ALA A 129 -7.03 2.36 -19.26
C ALA A 129 -7.26 1.47 -20.49
N THR A 130 -6.38 1.57 -21.50
CA THR A 130 -6.51 0.87 -22.78
C THR A 130 -5.96 -0.56 -22.78
N ASP A 131 -5.10 -0.89 -21.82
CA ASP A 131 -4.48 -2.21 -21.68
C ASP A 131 -4.37 -2.62 -20.20
N THR A 132 -3.90 -3.83 -19.98
CA THR A 132 -3.73 -4.38 -18.62
C THR A 132 -2.81 -3.53 -17.75
N GLN A 133 -1.72 -2.99 -18.32
CA GLN A 133 -0.75 -2.23 -17.54
C GLN A 133 -1.30 -0.87 -17.13
N SER A 134 -1.91 -0.14 -18.06
CA SER A 134 -2.54 1.14 -17.77
C SER A 134 -3.70 0.99 -16.78
N LEU A 135 -4.48 -0.08 -16.88
CA LEU A 135 -5.55 -0.38 -15.93
C LEU A 135 -5.01 -0.69 -14.52
N LEU A 136 -3.93 -1.48 -14.40
CA LEU A 136 -3.27 -1.74 -13.12
C LEU A 136 -2.64 -0.46 -12.54
N THR A 137 -2.08 0.39 -13.38
CA THR A 137 -1.53 1.69 -12.94
C THR A 137 -2.63 2.58 -12.39
N LEU A 138 -3.74 2.70 -13.12
CA LEU A 138 -4.90 3.48 -12.68
C LEU A 138 -5.44 2.96 -11.34
N TRP A 139 -5.58 1.63 -11.21
CA TRP A 139 -6.00 0.99 -9.97
C TRP A 139 -5.07 1.31 -8.82
N SER A 140 -3.77 1.12 -9.00
CA SER A 140 -2.75 1.36 -7.97
C SER A 140 -2.71 2.83 -7.53
N VAL A 141 -2.83 3.78 -8.46
CA VAL A 141 -2.92 5.22 -8.13
C VAL A 141 -4.16 5.51 -7.30
N LYS A 142 -5.32 4.98 -7.70
CA LYS A 142 -6.57 5.17 -6.95
C LYS A 142 -6.52 4.57 -5.54
N GLU A 143 -5.95 3.38 -5.39
CA GLU A 143 -5.74 2.74 -4.08
C GLU A 143 -4.81 3.58 -3.20
N ALA A 144 -3.73 4.13 -3.75
CA ALA A 144 -2.84 5.01 -3.01
C ALA A 144 -3.56 6.30 -2.58
N CYS A 145 -4.29 6.95 -3.48
CA CYS A 145 -5.10 8.14 -3.16
C CYS A 145 -6.17 7.83 -2.10
N PHE A 146 -6.88 6.72 -2.24
CA PHE A 146 -7.88 6.28 -1.27
C PHE A 146 -7.28 6.10 0.13
N LYS A 147 -6.13 5.42 0.23
CA LYS A 147 -5.43 5.20 1.51
C LYS A 147 -4.96 6.52 2.13
N ALA A 148 -4.49 7.48 1.32
CA ALA A 148 -4.07 8.80 1.80
C ALA A 148 -5.25 9.64 2.30
N LEU A 149 -6.38 9.60 1.59
CA LEU A 149 -7.58 10.40 1.90
C LEU A 149 -8.49 9.78 2.98
N SER A 150 -8.37 8.48 3.26
CA SER A 150 -9.18 7.79 4.26
C SER A 150 -8.98 8.41 5.66
N PRO A 151 -10.08 8.69 6.43
CA PRO A 151 -11.47 8.25 6.22
C PRO A 151 -12.37 9.24 5.46
N LYS A 152 -11.83 10.29 4.81
CA LYS A 152 -12.63 11.30 4.11
C LYS A 152 -13.38 10.75 2.89
N VAL A 153 -12.90 9.65 2.31
CA VAL A 153 -13.54 8.91 1.21
C VAL A 153 -13.87 7.50 1.67
N SER A 154 -14.96 6.93 1.15
CA SER A 154 -15.51 5.65 1.62
C SER A 154 -15.04 4.47 0.79
N THR A 155 -14.80 4.67 -0.51
CA THR A 155 -14.39 3.62 -1.44
C THR A 155 -13.38 4.14 -2.46
N VAL A 156 -12.67 3.22 -3.11
CA VAL A 156 -11.77 3.53 -4.23
C VAL A 156 -12.53 4.17 -5.41
N SER A 157 -13.81 3.83 -5.58
CA SER A 157 -14.66 4.41 -6.62
C SER A 157 -15.02 5.88 -6.37
N ASP A 158 -14.81 6.39 -5.14
CA ASP A 158 -14.99 7.83 -4.84
C ASP A 158 -13.79 8.67 -5.34
N ILE A 159 -12.69 8.01 -5.70
CA ILE A 159 -11.49 8.67 -6.25
C ILE A 159 -11.71 8.92 -7.73
N SER A 160 -11.73 10.20 -8.12
CA SER A 160 -11.70 10.65 -9.51
C SER A 160 -10.33 11.23 -9.80
N LEU A 161 -9.68 10.73 -10.85
CA LEU A 161 -8.38 11.22 -11.30
C LEU A 161 -8.53 12.11 -12.53
N GLU A 162 -7.79 13.19 -12.54
CA GLU A 162 -7.46 13.93 -13.75
C GLU A 162 -6.13 13.40 -14.30
N ILE A 163 -6.06 13.21 -15.62
CA ILE A 163 -4.89 12.68 -16.30
C ILE A 163 -4.31 13.77 -17.18
N THR A 164 -3.11 14.19 -16.86
CA THR A 164 -2.41 15.29 -17.51
C THR A 164 -1.10 14.82 -18.12
N GLU A 165 -0.45 15.68 -18.89
CA GLU A 165 0.92 15.39 -19.41
C GLU A 165 1.95 15.20 -18.28
N ARG A 166 1.65 15.70 -17.07
CA ARG A 166 2.53 15.58 -15.89
C ARG A 166 2.23 14.33 -15.06
N GLY A 167 1.18 13.58 -15.40
CA GLY A 167 0.74 12.38 -14.67
C GLY A 167 -0.68 12.52 -14.13
N PHE A 168 -0.91 11.95 -12.96
CA PHE A 168 -2.21 11.90 -12.31
C PHE A 168 -2.38 13.03 -11.29
N GLU A 169 -3.57 13.61 -11.25
CA GLU A 169 -3.98 14.59 -10.25
C GLU A 169 -5.27 14.12 -9.57
N CYS A 170 -5.39 14.38 -8.26
CA CYS A 170 -6.55 13.99 -7.45
C CYS A 170 -6.86 15.10 -6.45
N SER A 171 -8.13 15.45 -6.31
CA SER A 171 -8.57 16.45 -5.34
C SER A 171 -8.19 16.05 -3.91
N GLY A 172 -7.54 16.97 -3.18
CA GLY A 172 -7.09 16.74 -1.81
C GLY A 172 -5.77 15.96 -1.70
N ILE A 173 -5.12 15.63 -2.82
CA ILE A 173 -3.77 15.06 -2.89
C ILE A 173 -2.81 16.11 -3.44
N SER A 174 -1.68 16.31 -2.76
CA SER A 174 -0.64 17.27 -3.14
C SER A 174 0.44 16.63 -4.02
N PHE A 175 0.62 15.33 -3.92
CA PHE A 175 1.68 14.60 -4.62
C PHE A 175 1.24 13.18 -4.98
N ILE A 176 1.46 12.80 -6.23
CA ILE A 176 1.27 11.43 -6.73
C ILE A 176 2.53 11.03 -7.50
N GLU A 177 3.09 9.88 -7.14
CA GLU A 177 4.17 9.21 -7.86
C GLU A 177 3.68 7.82 -8.27
N THR A 178 3.97 7.42 -9.50
CA THR A 178 3.71 6.06 -9.97
C THR A 178 4.79 5.61 -10.94
N GLY A 179 5.05 4.32 -10.98
CA GLY A 179 6.06 3.75 -11.86
C GLY A 179 6.16 2.23 -11.74
N ILE A 180 7.13 1.69 -12.47
CA ILE A 180 7.45 0.27 -12.42
C ILE A 180 8.64 0.05 -11.49
N VAL A 181 8.45 -0.81 -10.49
CA VAL A 181 9.50 -1.26 -9.56
C VAL A 181 9.69 -2.76 -9.69
N HIS A 182 10.88 -3.26 -9.35
CA HIS A 182 11.19 -4.70 -9.39
C HIS A 182 10.76 -5.38 -10.71
N LYS A 183 10.87 -4.68 -11.86
CA LYS A 183 10.54 -5.10 -13.23
C LYS A 183 9.03 -5.32 -13.49
N ASP A 184 8.35 -6.07 -12.61
CA ASP A 184 6.99 -6.58 -12.84
C ASP A 184 5.95 -6.05 -11.86
N TYR A 185 6.25 -4.94 -11.17
CA TYR A 185 5.32 -4.35 -10.21
C TYR A 185 5.02 -2.91 -10.57
N VAL A 186 3.75 -2.56 -10.55
CA VAL A 186 3.29 -1.17 -10.51
C VAL A 186 3.33 -0.71 -9.06
N PHE A 187 3.93 0.44 -8.84
CA PHE A 187 3.99 1.10 -7.54
C PHE A 187 3.35 2.47 -7.64
N SER A 188 2.61 2.87 -6.62
CA SER A 188 2.02 4.20 -6.53
C SER A 188 2.09 4.72 -5.10
N LEU A 189 2.39 6.02 -4.99
CA LEU A 189 2.47 6.77 -3.73
C LEU A 189 1.63 8.03 -3.87
N ALA A 190 0.81 8.35 -2.86
CA ALA A 190 0.02 9.56 -2.80
C ALA A 190 0.15 10.20 -1.42
N SER A 191 0.21 11.53 -1.37
CA SER A 191 0.30 12.30 -0.12
C SER A 191 -0.63 13.51 -0.16
N VAL A 192 -1.27 13.79 0.97
CA VAL A 192 -2.11 14.98 1.18
C VAL A 192 -1.25 16.22 1.39
#